data_e60280543c3b6d50b91ce4264dd14807
#
_entry.id   e60280543c3b6d50b91ce4264dd14807
#
_cell.length_a   1.000
_cell.length_b   1.000
_cell.length_c   1.000
_cell.angle_alpha   90.00
_cell.angle_beta   90.00
_cell.angle_gamma   90.00
#
_symmetry.space_group_name_H-M   'P 1'
#
loop_
_entity.id
_entity.type
_entity.pdbx_description
1 polymer ?
#
loop_
_entity_poly.entity_id
_entity_poly.type
_entity_poly.pdbx_seq_one_letter_code
_entity_poly.pdbx_strand_id
1 'polypeptide(L)'
;MLRGEILNDLTSTKIDFLKKLGTENTEHSGGTLLDHLVGVSNILEEMGAPQHDQDAGLFHSIYGTAVFHHQTTADRSVVQSVIGEKAEHLAYLFCILGRETNRKTEIAQITDE
;
A
#
# COMPACT_ATOMS: atom_id res chain seq x y z
N MET A 1 -4.01 -1.53 -28.57
CA MET A 1 -3.20 -0.30 -28.55
C MET A 1 -3.73 0.71 -27.55
N LEU A 2 -4.94 1.17 -27.71
CA LEU A 2 -5.55 2.11 -26.77
C LEU A 2 -5.63 1.59 -25.33
N ARG A 3 -5.82 0.29 -25.19
CA ARG A 3 -5.91 -0.34 -23.88
C ARG A 3 -4.60 -0.25 -23.08
N GLY A 4 -3.47 -0.43 -23.77
CA GLY A 4 -2.16 -0.31 -23.12
C GLY A 4 -1.86 1.12 -22.67
N GLU A 5 -2.23 2.09 -23.50
CA GLU A 5 -2.07 3.50 -23.17
C GLU A 5 -2.92 3.90 -21.96
N ILE A 6 -4.16 3.43 -21.89
CA ILE A 6 -5.06 3.69 -20.76
C ILE A 6 -4.50 3.09 -19.47
N LEU A 7 -3.98 1.85 -19.51
CA LEU A 7 -3.40 1.22 -18.33
C LEU A 7 -2.16 1.95 -17.84
N ASN A 8 -1.30 2.43 -18.75
CA ASN A 8 -0.12 3.22 -18.38
C ASN A 8 -0.53 4.54 -17.73
N ASP A 9 -1.55 5.21 -18.26
CA ASP A 9 -2.05 6.45 -17.68
C ASP A 9 -2.61 6.25 -16.29
N LEU A 10 -3.36 5.17 -16.06
CA LEU A 10 -3.92 4.85 -14.75
C LEU A 10 -2.81 4.54 -13.75
N THR A 11 -1.80 3.79 -14.17
CA THR A 11 -0.66 3.48 -13.30
C THR A 11 0.11 4.74 -12.94
N SER A 12 0.36 5.61 -13.91
CA SER A 12 1.03 6.89 -13.67
C SER A 12 0.25 7.76 -12.69
N THR A 13 -1.07 7.79 -12.81
CA THR A 13 -1.93 8.55 -11.90
C THR A 13 -1.82 8.05 -10.47
N LYS A 14 -1.80 6.74 -10.28
CA LYS A 14 -1.67 6.12 -8.96
C LYS A 14 -0.30 6.43 -8.35
N ILE A 15 0.76 6.31 -9.11
CA ILE A 15 2.12 6.61 -8.66
C ILE A 15 2.26 8.10 -8.34
N ASP A 16 1.72 8.99 -9.17
CA ASP A 16 1.76 10.43 -8.90
C ASP A 16 1.04 10.78 -7.60
N PHE A 17 -0.09 10.11 -7.34
CA PHE A 17 -0.81 10.28 -6.08
C PHE A 17 0.07 9.90 -4.89
N LEU A 18 0.73 8.75 -4.96
CA LEU A 18 1.64 8.29 -3.90
C LEU A 18 2.81 9.25 -3.69
N LYS A 19 3.36 9.80 -4.77
CA LYS A 19 4.44 10.79 -4.68
C LYS A 19 3.98 12.04 -3.95
N LYS A 20 2.75 12.51 -4.21
CA LYS A 20 2.18 13.66 -3.53
C LYS A 20 2.01 13.42 -2.04
N LEU A 21 1.85 12.17 -1.63
CA LEU A 21 1.77 11.81 -0.22
C LEU A 21 3.16 11.74 0.44
N GLY A 22 4.24 11.88 -0.33
CA GLY A 22 5.60 11.88 0.21
C GLY A 22 6.27 10.51 0.26
N THR A 23 5.72 9.50 -0.39
CA THR A 23 6.28 8.14 -0.33
C THR A 23 7.66 8.04 -0.96
N GLU A 24 8.00 8.88 -1.93
CA GLU A 24 9.31 8.89 -2.57
C GLU A 24 10.39 9.51 -1.67
N ASN A 25 9.98 10.24 -0.62
CA ASN A 25 10.87 10.88 0.34
C ASN A 25 10.89 10.16 1.69
N THR A 26 10.22 9.03 1.80
CA THR A 26 10.14 8.26 3.04
C THR A 26 11.04 7.03 2.91
N GLU A 27 12.00 6.87 3.83
CA GLU A 27 12.90 5.73 3.82
C GLU A 27 12.17 4.46 4.25
N HIS A 28 12.52 3.33 3.61
CA HIS A 28 11.96 2.03 3.95
C HIS A 28 12.94 0.94 3.49
N SER A 29 13.52 0.20 4.43
CA SER A 29 14.35 -0.98 4.15
C SER A 29 15.42 -0.77 3.07
N GLY A 30 16.17 0.33 3.15
CA GLY A 30 17.27 0.61 2.24
C GLY A 30 16.87 1.28 0.94
N GLY A 31 15.61 1.63 0.76
CA GLY A 31 15.11 2.36 -0.40
C GLY A 31 14.05 3.35 0.04
N THR A 32 13.11 3.66 -0.83
CA THR A 32 11.98 4.53 -0.49
C THR A 32 10.73 3.69 -0.25
N LEU A 33 9.78 4.25 0.47
CA LEU A 33 8.49 3.61 0.64
C LEU A 33 7.82 3.37 -0.72
N LEU A 34 7.95 4.33 -1.65
CA LEU A 34 7.41 4.18 -3.00
C LEU A 34 8.00 2.95 -3.70
N ASP A 35 9.33 2.74 -3.61
CA ASP A 35 9.98 1.56 -4.19
C ASP A 35 9.40 0.27 -3.64
N HIS A 36 9.18 0.23 -2.32
CA HIS A 36 8.58 -0.93 -1.67
C HIS A 36 7.15 -1.19 -2.18
N LEU A 37 6.34 -0.15 -2.27
CA LEU A 37 4.95 -0.27 -2.71
C LEU A 37 4.85 -0.73 -4.16
N VAL A 38 5.66 -0.16 -5.03
CA VAL A 38 5.73 -0.55 -6.45
C VAL A 38 6.20 -2.00 -6.56
N GLY A 39 7.20 -2.39 -5.76
CA GLY A 39 7.71 -3.75 -5.75
C GLY A 39 6.63 -4.77 -5.37
N VAL A 40 5.84 -4.48 -4.35
CA VAL A 40 4.73 -5.35 -3.93
C VAL A 40 3.69 -5.49 -5.04
N SER A 41 3.32 -4.38 -5.68
CA SER A 41 2.37 -4.41 -6.80
C SER A 41 2.89 -5.25 -7.97
N ASN A 42 4.18 -5.12 -8.28
CA ASN A 42 4.81 -5.90 -9.36
C ASN A 42 4.82 -7.40 -9.07
N ILE A 43 5.11 -7.77 -7.83
CA ILE A 43 5.08 -9.19 -7.41
C ILE A 43 3.67 -9.76 -7.57
N LEU A 44 2.65 -9.01 -7.14
CA LEU A 44 1.27 -9.45 -7.27
C LEU A 44 0.86 -9.59 -8.74
N GLU A 45 1.32 -8.69 -9.60
CA GLU A 45 1.09 -8.79 -11.04
C GLU A 45 1.72 -10.07 -11.61
N GLU A 46 2.98 -10.36 -11.26
CA GLU A 46 3.68 -11.56 -11.71
C GLU A 46 2.99 -12.84 -11.25
N MET A 47 2.35 -12.80 -10.08
CA MET A 47 1.60 -13.94 -9.55
C MET A 47 0.23 -14.11 -10.19
N GLY A 48 -0.15 -13.21 -11.07
CA GLY A 48 -1.46 -13.25 -11.74
C GLY A 48 -2.61 -12.75 -10.89
N ALA A 49 -2.33 -11.97 -9.83
CA ALA A 49 -3.38 -11.43 -8.98
C ALA A 49 -4.26 -10.43 -9.75
N PRO A 50 -5.55 -10.33 -9.40
CA PRO A 50 -6.45 -9.35 -10.02
C PRO A 50 -5.96 -7.92 -9.81
N GLN A 51 -6.40 -7.01 -10.66
CA GLN A 51 -5.99 -5.61 -10.59
C GLN A 51 -6.27 -4.96 -9.23
N HIS A 52 -7.41 -5.27 -8.60
CA HIS A 52 -7.72 -4.70 -7.30
C HIS A 52 -6.75 -5.16 -6.21
N ASP A 53 -6.22 -6.38 -6.32
CA ASP A 53 -5.19 -6.86 -5.39
C ASP A 53 -3.87 -6.15 -5.62
N GLN A 54 -3.49 -5.93 -6.89
CA GLN A 54 -2.28 -5.19 -7.23
C GLN A 54 -2.36 -3.76 -6.70
N ASP A 55 -3.50 -3.12 -6.85
CA ASP A 55 -3.73 -1.76 -6.36
C ASP A 55 -3.72 -1.71 -4.83
N ALA A 56 -4.31 -2.71 -4.19
CA ALA A 56 -4.27 -2.81 -2.74
C ALA A 56 -2.83 -2.95 -2.24
N GLY A 57 -2.01 -3.73 -2.92
CA GLY A 57 -0.59 -3.87 -2.60
C GLY A 57 0.17 -2.55 -2.78
N LEU A 58 -0.14 -1.82 -3.84
CA LEU A 58 0.48 -0.53 -4.11
C LEU A 58 0.15 0.50 -3.03
N PHE A 59 -0.99 0.39 -2.37
CA PHE A 59 -1.45 1.36 -1.38
C PHE A 59 -1.47 0.82 0.05
N HIS A 60 -0.90 -0.36 0.30
CA HIS A 60 -1.12 -1.05 1.58
C HIS A 60 -0.53 -0.35 2.81
N SER A 61 0.44 0.53 2.65
CA SER A 61 1.10 1.20 3.78
C SER A 61 0.68 2.65 3.98
N ILE A 62 -0.21 3.19 3.15
CA ILE A 62 -0.49 4.63 3.20
C ILE A 62 -1.26 5.06 4.45
N TYR A 63 -1.93 4.15 5.12
CA TYR A 63 -2.65 4.45 6.37
C TYR A 63 -1.79 4.20 7.61
N GLY A 64 -0.51 3.85 7.42
CA GLY A 64 0.37 3.46 8.50
C GLY A 64 0.17 2.00 8.87
N THR A 65 1.27 1.29 9.10
CA THR A 65 1.23 -0.12 9.52
C THR A 65 1.97 -0.27 10.84
N ALA A 66 1.94 -1.47 11.41
CA ALA A 66 2.70 -1.78 12.61
C ALA A 66 4.21 -1.60 12.41
N VAL A 67 4.69 -1.87 11.20
CA VAL A 67 6.12 -1.74 10.85
C VAL A 67 6.46 -0.31 10.43
N PHE A 68 5.54 0.37 9.78
CA PHE A 68 5.71 1.73 9.29
C PHE A 68 4.67 2.63 9.96
N HIS A 69 5.10 3.35 10.99
CA HIS A 69 4.20 4.17 11.81
C HIS A 69 3.88 5.54 11.22
N HIS A 70 4.66 5.99 10.25
CA HIS A 70 4.41 7.28 9.62
C HIS A 70 3.16 7.19 8.75
N GLN A 71 2.12 7.90 9.14
CA GLN A 71 0.88 7.95 8.37
C GLN A 71 1.00 9.06 7.34
N THR A 72 1.12 8.68 6.07
CA THR A 72 1.00 9.64 4.98
C THR A 72 -0.47 10.00 4.91
N THR A 73 -0.82 11.21 5.23
CA THR A 73 -2.20 11.64 5.36
C THR A 73 -3.02 11.29 4.11
N ALA A 74 -3.91 10.33 4.25
CA ALA A 74 -4.77 9.94 3.15
C ALA A 74 -6.20 9.81 3.64
N ASP A 75 -7.09 10.58 3.03
CA ASP A 75 -8.51 10.44 3.24
C ASP A 75 -8.97 9.21 2.47
N ARG A 76 -9.64 8.28 3.15
CA ARG A 76 -10.09 7.03 2.52
C ARG A 76 -10.96 7.26 1.30
N SER A 77 -11.83 8.26 1.33
CA SER A 77 -12.71 8.56 0.19
C SER A 77 -11.92 9.03 -1.04
N VAL A 78 -10.84 9.78 -0.81
CA VAL A 78 -9.96 10.22 -1.91
C VAL A 78 -9.21 9.02 -2.49
N VAL A 79 -8.70 8.13 -1.64
CA VAL A 79 -8.02 6.91 -2.08
C VAL A 79 -8.99 6.03 -2.88
N GLN A 80 -10.23 5.88 -2.41
CA GLN A 80 -11.24 5.13 -3.14
C GLN A 80 -11.47 5.68 -4.55
N SER A 81 -11.39 7.00 -4.71
CA SER A 81 -11.55 7.61 -6.03
C SER A 81 -10.39 7.29 -6.97
N VAL A 82 -9.23 6.95 -6.42
CA VAL A 82 -8.02 6.63 -7.20
C VAL A 82 -7.94 5.14 -7.55
N ILE A 83 -8.20 4.24 -6.59
CA ILE A 83 -8.01 2.79 -6.78
C ILE A 83 -9.31 1.99 -6.70
N GLY A 84 -10.43 2.62 -6.38
CA GLY A 84 -11.72 1.94 -6.27
C GLY A 84 -11.98 1.43 -4.85
N GLU A 85 -13.25 1.18 -4.54
CA GLU A 85 -13.67 0.77 -3.21
C GLU A 85 -13.05 -0.54 -2.76
N LYS A 86 -13.00 -1.53 -3.64
CA LYS A 86 -12.51 -2.87 -3.29
C LYS A 86 -11.03 -2.85 -2.95
N ALA A 87 -10.21 -2.20 -3.79
CA ALA A 87 -8.78 -2.11 -3.55
C ALA A 87 -8.48 -1.29 -2.29
N GLU A 88 -9.19 -0.18 -2.09
CA GLU A 88 -9.01 0.65 -0.90
C GLU A 88 -9.39 -0.13 0.37
N HIS A 89 -10.48 -0.86 0.33
CA HIS A 89 -10.92 -1.66 1.48
C HIS A 89 -9.87 -2.70 1.86
N LEU A 90 -9.30 -3.39 0.87
CA LEU A 90 -8.23 -4.36 1.10
C LEU A 90 -6.98 -3.71 1.70
N ALA A 91 -6.59 -2.54 1.19
CA ALA A 91 -5.45 -1.79 1.72
C ALA A 91 -5.68 -1.38 3.17
N TYR A 92 -6.89 -0.93 3.49
CA TYR A 92 -7.27 -0.55 4.85
C TYR A 92 -7.25 -1.76 5.80
N LEU A 93 -7.82 -2.89 5.36
CA LEU A 93 -7.80 -4.12 6.15
C LEU A 93 -6.38 -4.59 6.43
N PHE A 94 -5.50 -4.51 5.43
CA PHE A 94 -4.11 -4.87 5.61
C PHE A 94 -3.45 -4.03 6.72
N CYS A 95 -3.75 -2.74 6.74
CA CYS A 95 -3.24 -1.83 7.77
C CYS A 95 -3.70 -2.25 9.17
N ILE A 96 -5.00 -2.54 9.32
CA ILE A 96 -5.58 -2.96 10.61
C ILE A 96 -5.00 -4.29 11.06
N LEU A 97 -4.95 -5.28 10.17
CA LEU A 97 -4.45 -6.62 10.50
C LEU A 97 -2.96 -6.60 10.85
N GLY A 98 -2.19 -5.77 10.15
CA GLY A 98 -0.77 -5.60 10.46
C GLY A 98 -0.56 -5.07 11.88
N ARG A 99 -1.35 -4.08 12.28
CA ARG A 99 -1.28 -3.53 13.63
C ARG A 99 -1.66 -4.56 14.68
N GLU A 100 -2.72 -5.33 14.44
CA GLU A 100 -3.16 -6.38 15.35
C GLU A 100 -2.12 -7.48 15.54
N THR A 101 -1.51 -7.93 14.43
CA THR A 101 -0.48 -8.95 14.47
C THR A 101 0.73 -8.50 15.26
N ASN A 102 1.18 -7.27 15.06
CA ASN A 102 2.32 -6.73 15.78
C ASN A 102 2.02 -6.61 17.27
N ARG A 103 0.83 -6.19 17.63
CA ARG A 103 0.39 -6.08 19.02
C ARG A 103 0.41 -7.43 19.73
N LYS A 104 -0.09 -8.48 19.06
CA LYS A 104 -0.07 -9.84 19.60
C LYS A 104 1.35 -10.35 19.81
N THR A 105 2.24 -10.06 18.87
CA THR A 105 3.64 -10.43 18.96
C THR A 105 4.31 -9.77 20.16
N GLU A 106 4.06 -8.48 20.38
CA GLU A 106 4.60 -7.75 21.52
C GLU A 106 4.12 -8.33 22.85
N ILE A 107 2.84 -8.67 22.94
CA ILE A 107 2.27 -9.29 24.13
C ILE A 107 2.91 -10.65 24.38
N ALA A 108 3.08 -11.46 23.35
CA ALA A 108 3.70 -12.78 23.46
C ALA A 108 5.14 -12.66 23.97
N GLN A 109 5.90 -11.68 23.50
CA GLN A 109 7.28 -11.45 23.95
C GLN A 109 7.33 -11.10 25.43
N ILE A 110 6.37 -10.32 25.91
CA ILE A 110 6.30 -9.91 27.32
C ILE A 110 5.98 -11.13 28.19
N THR A 111 5.05 -11.97 27.76
CA THR A 111 4.61 -13.14 28.56
C THR A 111 5.62 -14.27 28.57
N ASP A 112 6.47 -14.39 27.57
CA ASP A 112 7.49 -15.44 27.50
C ASP A 112 8.72 -15.15 28.37
N GLU A 113 8.85 -13.94 28.85
CA GLU A 113 9.91 -13.58 29.79
C GLU A 113 9.50 -13.89 31.22
#